data_f86d6a277f3db82afb2750d8ed9fa115
#
_entry.id   f86d6a277f3db82afb2750d8ed9fa115
#
_cell.length_a   1.000
_cell.length_b   1.000
_cell.length_c   1.000
_cell.angle_alpha   90.00
_cell.angle_beta   90.00
_cell.angle_gamma   90.00
#
_symmetry.space_group_name_H-M   'P 1'
#
loop_
_entity.id
_entity.type
_entity.pdbx_description
1 polymer ?
#
loop_
_entity_poly.entity_id
_entity_poly.type
_entity_poly.pdbx_seq_one_letter_code
_entity_poly.pdbx_strand_id
1 'polypeptide(L)'
;MKSSNDVHRVRISYLIDHPEYVPQLALWLFKQWDSILGEKTPETRIRKLQAHMNRDVLPVAWVAHADGQLLGTAALRVHDLEGREDLTPWLGGVFVGSDFRRRGIGAALCATVEDAARSRRIQTLYLFTLDKQAWYSRLGWTLLSPCVWHQRPG
;
A
#
# COMPACT_ATOMS: atom_id res chain seq x y z
N MET A 1 28.68 8.06 1.04
CA MET A 1 28.09 8.91 0.51
C MET A 1 26.95 8.55 -0.34
N LYS A 2 26.95 7.47 -0.95
CA LYS A 2 25.92 7.09 -1.80
C LYS A 2 24.59 6.87 -1.13
N SER A 3 24.56 6.32 0.07
CA SER A 3 23.30 6.02 0.72
C SER A 3 22.47 7.28 0.99
N SER A 4 23.12 8.38 1.36
CA SER A 4 22.36 9.59 1.59
C SER A 4 21.83 10.16 0.29
N ASN A 5 22.55 10.02 -0.81
CA ASN A 5 22.05 10.43 -2.10
C ASN A 5 20.86 9.56 -2.52
N ASP A 6 20.93 8.26 -2.25
CA ASP A 6 19.84 7.36 -2.57
C ASP A 6 18.56 7.75 -1.84
N VAL A 7 18.67 8.10 -0.55
CA VAL A 7 17.52 8.53 0.23
C VAL A 7 16.89 9.79 -0.37
N HIS A 8 17.72 10.75 -0.79
CA HIS A 8 17.22 11.99 -1.36
C HIS A 8 16.60 11.81 -2.74
N ARG A 9 16.86 10.69 -3.40
CA ARG A 9 16.31 10.41 -4.71
C ARG A 9 14.98 9.69 -4.68
N VAL A 10 14.55 9.19 -3.54
CA VAL A 10 13.27 8.50 -3.45
C VAL A 10 12.16 9.48 -3.70
N ARG A 11 11.28 9.12 -4.64
CA ARG A 11 10.09 9.88 -4.97
C ARG A 11 8.88 9.01 -4.76
N ILE A 12 7.78 9.65 -4.42
CA ILE A 12 6.50 8.97 -4.32
C ILE A 12 5.57 9.64 -5.30
N SER A 13 5.05 8.86 -6.23
CA SER A 13 4.25 9.35 -7.35
C SER A 13 2.98 8.52 -7.49
N TYR A 14 1.98 9.06 -8.17
CA TYR A 14 0.80 8.26 -8.50
C TYR A 14 1.17 7.12 -9.43
N LEU A 15 0.59 5.95 -9.19
CA LEU A 15 0.81 4.80 -10.07
C LEU A 15 0.41 5.12 -11.50
N ILE A 16 -0.65 5.89 -11.69
CA ILE A 16 -1.14 6.22 -13.03
C ILE A 16 -0.07 6.94 -13.86
N ASP A 17 0.86 7.63 -13.21
CA ASP A 17 1.95 8.32 -13.91
C ASP A 17 3.10 7.38 -14.23
N HIS A 18 3.09 6.16 -13.71
CA HIS A 18 4.19 5.23 -13.88
C HIS A 18 3.69 3.82 -14.18
N PRO A 19 2.95 3.65 -15.29
CA PRO A 19 2.40 2.34 -15.62
C PRO A 19 3.47 1.28 -15.85
N GLU A 20 4.71 1.69 -16.11
CA GLU A 20 5.81 0.77 -16.32
C GLU A 20 6.08 -0.11 -15.09
N TYR A 21 5.65 0.32 -13.90
CA TYR A 21 5.87 -0.46 -12.67
C TYR A 21 4.79 -1.50 -12.39
N VAL A 22 3.69 -1.48 -13.16
CA VAL A 22 2.57 -2.38 -12.88
C VAL A 22 2.97 -3.86 -12.94
N PRO A 23 3.73 -4.33 -13.95
CA PRO A 23 4.09 -5.76 -13.97
C PRO A 23 4.90 -6.21 -12.75
N GLN A 24 5.88 -5.41 -12.34
CA GLN A 24 6.71 -5.77 -11.18
C GLN A 24 5.91 -5.70 -9.88
N LEU A 25 5.06 -4.68 -9.73
CA LEU A 25 4.18 -4.59 -8.58
C LEU A 25 3.25 -5.78 -8.50
N ALA A 26 2.67 -6.18 -9.63
CA ALA A 26 1.76 -7.30 -9.66
C ALA A 26 2.45 -8.57 -9.16
N LEU A 27 3.69 -8.78 -9.58
CA LEU A 27 4.44 -9.95 -9.17
C LEU A 27 4.75 -9.91 -7.67
N TRP A 28 5.19 -8.75 -7.16
CA TRP A 28 5.50 -8.58 -5.74
C TRP A 28 4.26 -8.85 -4.88
N LEU A 29 3.14 -8.23 -5.24
CA LEU A 29 1.92 -8.34 -4.43
C LEU A 29 1.30 -9.73 -4.56
N PHE A 30 1.41 -10.36 -5.71
CA PHE A 30 0.95 -11.73 -5.88
C PHE A 30 1.72 -12.66 -4.95
N LYS A 31 3.05 -12.54 -4.90
CA LYS A 31 3.86 -13.38 -4.04
C LYS A 31 3.60 -13.10 -2.56
N GLN A 32 3.33 -11.86 -2.21
CA GLN A 32 3.14 -11.49 -0.80
C GLN A 32 1.79 -11.95 -0.28
N TRP A 33 0.72 -11.75 -1.05
CA TRP A 33 -0.62 -11.96 -0.55
C TRP A 33 -1.49 -12.87 -1.39
N ASP A 34 -1.46 -12.72 -2.70
CA ASP A 34 -2.47 -13.35 -3.55
C ASP A 34 -2.32 -14.87 -3.60
N SER A 35 -1.10 -15.36 -3.50
CA SER A 35 -0.88 -16.81 -3.46
C SER A 35 -1.48 -17.44 -2.20
N ILE A 36 -1.50 -16.68 -1.12
CA ILE A 36 -2.11 -17.11 0.15
C ILE A 36 -3.63 -17.02 0.05
N LEU A 37 -4.14 -16.03 -0.66
CA LEU A 37 -5.57 -15.78 -0.80
C LEU A 37 -6.24 -16.69 -1.82
N GLY A 38 -5.46 -17.50 -2.55
CA GLY A 38 -6.01 -18.36 -3.57
C GLY A 38 -6.15 -17.73 -4.94
N GLU A 39 -5.60 -16.53 -5.13
CA GLU A 39 -5.53 -15.94 -6.46
C GLU A 39 -4.62 -16.78 -7.32
N LYS A 40 -5.01 -17.03 -8.57
CA LYS A 40 -4.35 -18.05 -9.37
C LYS A 40 -3.28 -17.52 -10.28
N THR A 41 -3.31 -16.24 -10.63
CA THR A 41 -2.37 -15.69 -11.60
C THR A 41 -2.02 -14.26 -11.25
N PRO A 42 -0.81 -13.83 -11.62
CA PRO A 42 -0.46 -12.41 -11.50
C PRO A 42 -1.32 -11.50 -12.35
N GLU A 43 -1.94 -12.01 -13.41
CA GLU A 43 -2.81 -11.21 -14.27
C GLU A 43 -4.00 -10.65 -13.52
N THR A 44 -4.52 -11.38 -12.55
CA THR A 44 -5.60 -10.87 -11.71
C THR A 44 -5.13 -9.64 -10.93
N ARG A 45 -3.92 -9.70 -10.39
CA ARG A 45 -3.35 -8.56 -9.66
C ARG A 45 -3.09 -7.39 -10.60
N ILE A 46 -2.67 -7.65 -11.83
CA ILE A 46 -2.49 -6.58 -12.81
C ILE A 46 -3.80 -5.83 -13.03
N ARG A 47 -4.91 -6.54 -13.18
CA ARG A 47 -6.21 -5.89 -13.35
C ARG A 47 -6.60 -5.06 -12.14
N LYS A 48 -6.32 -5.56 -10.94
CA LYS A 48 -6.59 -4.80 -9.72
C LYS A 48 -5.76 -3.53 -9.66
N LEU A 49 -4.50 -3.60 -10.04
CA LEU A 49 -3.63 -2.42 -10.07
C LEU A 49 -4.10 -1.42 -11.11
N GLN A 50 -4.56 -1.90 -12.27
CA GLN A 50 -5.10 -1.00 -13.28
C GLN A 50 -6.32 -0.26 -12.76
N ALA A 51 -7.14 -0.91 -11.95
CA ALA A 51 -8.29 -0.25 -11.33
C ALA A 51 -7.87 0.82 -10.32
N HIS A 52 -6.62 0.79 -9.83
CA HIS A 52 -6.08 1.79 -8.90
C HIS A 52 -5.36 2.94 -9.62
N MET A 53 -5.36 2.95 -10.95
CA MET A 53 -4.65 3.98 -11.71
C MET A 53 -5.53 5.21 -11.85
N ASN A 54 -5.73 5.91 -10.74
CA ASN A 54 -6.58 7.09 -10.63
C ASN A 54 -5.85 8.16 -9.83
N ARG A 55 -6.33 9.40 -9.90
CA ARG A 55 -5.87 10.51 -9.06
C ARG A 55 -7.00 11.03 -8.19
N ASP A 56 -8.16 11.24 -8.79
CA ASP A 56 -9.23 12.01 -8.16
C ASP A 56 -10.31 11.13 -7.56
N VAL A 57 -10.40 9.89 -8.00
CA VAL A 57 -11.40 8.95 -7.50
C VAL A 57 -10.70 7.73 -6.91
N LEU A 58 -11.27 7.18 -5.83
CA LEU A 58 -10.73 5.98 -5.21
C LEU A 58 -11.10 4.75 -6.05
N PRO A 59 -10.28 3.74 -6.07
CA PRO A 59 -9.00 3.62 -5.36
C PRO A 59 -7.86 4.33 -6.07
N VAL A 60 -6.90 4.81 -5.29
CA VAL A 60 -5.70 5.47 -5.80
C VAL A 60 -4.49 4.72 -5.24
N ALA A 61 -3.50 4.47 -6.09
CA ALA A 61 -2.25 3.87 -5.64
C ALA A 61 -1.07 4.79 -5.92
N TRP A 62 -0.08 4.70 -5.05
CA TRP A 62 1.19 5.41 -5.17
C TRP A 62 2.32 4.41 -5.24
N VAL A 63 3.42 4.83 -5.85
CA VAL A 63 4.65 4.04 -5.91
C VAL A 63 5.80 4.89 -5.40
N ALA A 64 6.67 4.26 -4.62
CA ALA A 64 7.96 4.82 -4.27
C ALA A 64 8.97 4.29 -5.26
N HIS A 65 9.79 5.20 -5.81
CA HIS A 65 10.74 4.82 -6.84
C HIS A 65 11.96 5.73 -6.78
N ALA A 66 13.05 5.26 -7.36
CA ALA A 66 14.28 6.03 -7.49
C ALA A 66 15.07 5.51 -8.67
N ASP A 67 15.54 6.43 -9.53
CA ASP A 67 16.44 6.08 -10.65
C ASP A 67 15.85 4.98 -11.54
N GLY A 68 14.55 5.05 -11.81
CA GLY A 68 13.90 4.05 -12.65
C GLY A 68 13.63 2.72 -11.97
N GLN A 69 13.83 2.64 -10.66
CA GLN A 69 13.66 1.42 -9.91
C GLN A 69 12.48 1.54 -8.96
N LEU A 70 11.60 0.56 -8.99
CA LEU A 70 10.47 0.49 -8.08
C LEU A 70 10.94 0.06 -6.70
N LEU A 71 10.48 0.75 -5.65
CA LEU A 71 10.87 0.48 -4.28
C LEU A 71 9.71 -0.02 -3.42
N GLY A 72 8.50 0.51 -3.63
CA GLY A 72 7.37 0.13 -2.81
C GLY A 72 6.07 0.76 -3.29
N THR A 73 4.99 0.49 -2.57
CA THR A 73 3.66 0.97 -2.94
C THR A 73 2.75 1.08 -1.72
N ALA A 74 1.70 1.88 -1.85
CA ALA A 74 0.59 1.96 -0.90
C ALA A 74 -0.62 2.52 -1.64
N ALA A 75 -1.81 2.29 -1.08
CA ALA A 75 -3.04 2.68 -1.75
C ALA A 75 -4.06 3.26 -0.76
N LEU A 76 -4.95 4.09 -1.29
CA LEU A 76 -6.13 4.59 -0.61
C LEU A 76 -7.33 3.95 -1.28
N ARG A 77 -8.10 3.17 -0.54
CA ARG A 77 -9.16 2.31 -1.07
C ARG A 77 -10.48 2.58 -0.38
N VAL A 78 -11.57 2.35 -1.12
CA VAL A 78 -12.91 2.43 -0.52
C VAL A 78 -13.10 1.31 0.49
N HIS A 79 -12.72 0.08 0.12
CA HIS A 79 -12.83 -1.08 0.98
C HIS A 79 -11.55 -1.89 0.92
N ASP A 80 -11.22 -2.59 2.00
CA ASP A 80 -10.02 -3.41 2.04
C ASP A 80 -10.22 -4.72 2.81
N LEU A 81 -11.07 -4.74 3.81
CA LEU A 81 -11.31 -5.92 4.64
C LEU A 81 -12.71 -6.44 4.41
N GLU A 82 -12.78 -7.68 3.94
CA GLU A 82 -14.06 -8.35 3.73
C GLU A 82 -14.79 -8.49 5.05
N GLY A 83 -16.09 -8.18 5.05
CA GLY A 83 -16.89 -8.23 6.26
C GLY A 83 -16.94 -6.91 7.02
N ARG A 84 -16.14 -5.94 6.65
CA ARG A 84 -16.15 -4.61 7.28
C ARG A 84 -16.36 -3.53 6.23
N GLU A 85 -17.34 -3.74 5.36
CA GLU A 85 -17.71 -2.74 4.36
C GLU A 85 -18.35 -1.51 4.98
N ASP A 86 -18.70 -1.59 6.27
CA ASP A 86 -19.19 -0.44 7.03
C ASP A 86 -18.08 0.59 7.28
N LEU A 87 -16.82 0.21 7.18
CA LEU A 87 -15.70 1.11 7.40
C LEU A 87 -15.10 1.53 6.05
N THR A 88 -14.83 2.82 5.92
CA THR A 88 -14.26 3.38 4.69
C THR A 88 -13.70 4.76 4.99
N PRO A 89 -12.64 5.23 4.30
CA PRO A 89 -11.79 4.47 3.39
C PRO A 89 -10.61 3.83 4.12
N TRP A 90 -9.76 3.15 3.35
CA TRP A 90 -8.70 2.32 3.91
C TRP A 90 -7.34 2.66 3.30
N LEU A 91 -6.32 2.65 4.15
CA LEU A 91 -4.93 2.50 3.71
C LEU A 91 -4.71 1.01 3.47
N GLY A 92 -4.31 0.65 2.25
CA GLY A 92 -4.12 -0.75 1.92
C GLY A 92 -2.93 -0.97 1.02
N GLY A 93 -2.58 -2.24 0.84
CA GLY A 93 -1.54 -2.63 -0.09
C GLY A 93 -0.15 -2.07 0.20
N VAL A 94 0.17 -1.78 1.44
CA VAL A 94 1.49 -1.24 1.80
C VAL A 94 2.52 -2.35 1.63
N PHE A 95 3.50 -2.10 0.78
CA PHE A 95 4.55 -3.07 0.52
C PHE A 95 5.83 -2.36 0.10
N VAL A 96 6.96 -2.80 0.66
CA VAL A 96 8.28 -2.32 0.27
C VAL A 96 9.09 -3.54 -0.15
N GLY A 97 9.76 -3.44 -1.30
CA GLY A 97 10.61 -4.53 -1.79
C GLY A 97 11.65 -4.92 -0.74
N SER A 98 11.97 -6.22 -0.66
CA SER A 98 12.81 -6.74 0.41
C SER A 98 14.16 -6.06 0.51
N ASP A 99 14.73 -5.65 -0.62
CA ASP A 99 16.05 -5.02 -0.64
C ASP A 99 16.02 -3.56 -0.19
N PHE A 100 14.84 -2.98 0.01
CA PHE A 100 14.69 -1.55 0.28
C PHE A 100 14.08 -1.27 1.65
N ARG A 101 13.91 -2.29 2.47
CA ARG A 101 13.31 -2.15 3.79
C ARG A 101 14.25 -1.47 4.75
N ARG A 102 13.68 -0.94 5.85
CA ARG A 102 14.43 -0.27 6.92
C ARG A 102 15.07 1.03 6.47
N ARG A 103 14.48 1.68 5.45
CA ARG A 103 14.94 2.98 4.96
C ARG A 103 13.88 4.07 5.12
N GLY A 104 12.79 3.76 5.82
CA GLY A 104 11.70 4.73 6.01
C GLY A 104 10.76 4.86 4.83
N ILE A 105 10.88 4.01 3.82
CA ILE A 105 10.05 4.12 2.61
C ILE A 105 8.60 3.79 2.93
N GLY A 106 8.36 2.73 3.72
CA GLY A 106 7.00 2.36 4.11
C GLY A 106 6.31 3.46 4.89
N ALA A 107 7.03 4.07 5.84
CA ALA A 107 6.46 5.18 6.61
C ALA A 107 6.14 6.37 5.71
N ALA A 108 7.01 6.67 4.74
CA ALA A 108 6.77 7.77 3.81
C ALA A 108 5.56 7.50 2.93
N LEU A 109 5.38 6.25 2.48
CA LEU A 109 4.21 5.86 1.70
C LEU A 109 2.93 6.02 2.52
N CYS A 110 2.94 5.56 3.77
CA CYS A 110 1.79 5.72 4.66
C CYS A 110 1.46 7.20 4.87
N ALA A 111 2.48 8.02 5.09
CA ALA A 111 2.27 9.46 5.27
C ALA A 111 1.66 10.08 4.01
N THR A 112 2.09 9.65 2.84
CA THR A 112 1.52 10.14 1.58
C THR A 112 0.03 9.82 1.48
N VAL A 113 -0.36 8.59 1.82
CA VAL A 113 -1.76 8.20 1.80
C VAL A 113 -2.56 8.99 2.84
N GLU A 114 -2.00 9.17 4.04
CA GLU A 114 -2.65 9.94 5.09
C GLU A 114 -2.88 11.39 4.66
N ASP A 115 -1.87 11.99 4.03
CA ASP A 115 -2.00 13.36 3.53
C ASP A 115 -3.04 13.46 2.42
N ALA A 116 -3.07 12.47 1.54
CA ALA A 116 -4.08 12.42 0.48
C ALA A 116 -5.49 12.27 1.06
N ALA A 117 -5.64 11.51 2.13
CA ALA A 117 -6.92 11.38 2.82
C ALA A 117 -7.33 12.72 3.45
N ARG A 118 -6.39 13.40 4.11
CA ARG A 118 -6.68 14.72 4.70
C ARG A 118 -7.10 15.73 3.66
N SER A 119 -6.43 15.75 2.51
CA SER A 119 -6.76 16.70 1.46
C SER A 119 -8.15 16.44 0.86
N ARG A 120 -8.68 15.24 1.03
CA ARG A 120 -10.03 14.86 0.61
C ARG A 120 -11.04 15.03 1.73
N ARG A 121 -10.63 15.62 2.87
CA ARG A 121 -11.46 15.85 4.05
C ARG A 121 -11.99 14.56 4.67
N ILE A 122 -11.20 13.50 4.55
CA ILE A 122 -11.51 12.23 5.20
C ILE A 122 -11.08 12.33 6.66
N GLN A 123 -12.00 12.09 7.59
CA GLN A 123 -11.73 12.26 9.01
C GLN A 123 -11.16 11.01 9.65
N THR A 124 -11.50 9.83 9.14
CA THR A 124 -11.04 8.57 9.70
C THR A 124 -10.57 7.68 8.58
N LEU A 125 -9.37 7.15 8.74
CA LEU A 125 -8.75 6.23 7.80
C LEU A 125 -8.50 4.92 8.52
N TYR A 126 -8.83 3.80 7.88
CA TYR A 126 -8.71 2.48 8.47
C TYR A 126 -7.60 1.69 7.81
N LEU A 127 -7.06 0.71 8.49
CA LEU A 127 -6.20 -0.30 7.91
C LEU A 127 -6.38 -1.61 8.68
N PHE A 128 -6.03 -2.73 8.03
CA PHE A 128 -5.87 -3.97 8.77
C PHE A 128 -4.52 -4.57 8.44
N THR A 129 -4.01 -5.37 9.37
CA THR A 129 -2.73 -6.02 9.20
C THR A 129 -2.75 -7.36 9.91
N LEU A 130 -2.03 -8.33 9.34
CA LEU A 130 -1.94 -9.65 9.95
C LEU A 130 -0.86 -9.69 11.03
N ASP A 131 0.22 -8.93 10.87
CA ASP A 131 1.39 -9.10 11.73
C ASP A 131 2.19 -7.82 11.98
N LYS A 132 1.69 -6.65 11.58
CA LYS A 132 2.45 -5.40 11.68
C LYS A 132 1.82 -4.40 12.64
N GLN A 133 1.01 -4.85 13.58
CA GLN A 133 0.31 -3.94 14.50
C GLN A 133 1.30 -3.03 15.25
N ALA A 134 2.40 -3.60 15.76
CA ALA A 134 3.37 -2.80 16.50
C ALA A 134 3.99 -1.71 15.64
N TRP A 135 4.29 -2.02 14.38
CA TRP A 135 4.88 -1.06 13.47
C TRP A 135 3.92 0.09 13.19
N TYR A 136 2.65 -0.22 12.93
CA TYR A 136 1.65 0.83 12.70
C TYR A 136 1.39 1.64 13.96
N SER A 137 1.41 0.98 15.14
CA SER A 137 1.23 1.71 16.40
C SER A 137 2.32 2.77 16.58
N ARG A 138 3.55 2.45 16.22
CA ARG A 138 4.64 3.42 16.30
C ARG A 138 4.45 4.59 15.34
N LEU A 139 3.69 4.40 14.28
CA LEU A 139 3.34 5.48 13.34
C LEU A 139 2.10 6.26 13.76
N GLY A 140 1.52 5.95 14.92
CA GLY A 140 0.38 6.69 15.45
C GLY A 140 -0.98 6.04 15.24
N TRP A 141 -1.01 4.83 14.72
CA TRP A 141 -2.28 4.12 14.50
C TRP A 141 -2.76 3.47 15.78
N THR A 142 -4.08 3.44 15.97
CA THR A 142 -4.73 2.92 17.18
C THR A 142 -5.54 1.69 16.81
N LEU A 143 -5.43 0.64 17.64
CA LEU A 143 -6.20 -0.57 17.45
C LEU A 143 -7.69 -0.28 17.64
N LEU A 144 -8.49 -0.61 16.64
CA LEU A 144 -9.93 -0.47 16.69
C LEU A 144 -10.59 -1.74 17.23
N SER A 145 -10.30 -2.87 16.59
CA SER A 145 -10.81 -4.16 17.03
C SER A 145 -10.00 -5.27 16.38
N PRO A 146 -9.85 -6.42 17.05
CA PRO A 146 -9.31 -7.60 16.40
C PRO A 146 -10.27 -8.08 15.33
N CYS A 147 -9.74 -8.73 14.30
CA CYS A 147 -10.56 -9.29 13.23
C CYS A 147 -10.00 -10.64 12.80
N VAL A 148 -10.83 -11.39 12.08
CA VAL A 148 -10.42 -12.66 11.48
C VAL A 148 -10.44 -12.50 9.98
N TRP A 149 -9.34 -12.95 9.33
CA TRP A 149 -9.21 -12.90 7.90
C TRP A 149 -8.82 -14.28 7.40
N HIS A 150 -9.68 -14.87 6.55
CA HIS A 150 -9.48 -16.23 6.09
C HIS A 150 -9.13 -17.19 7.23
N GLN A 151 -9.86 -17.06 8.34
CA GLN A 151 -9.72 -17.88 9.55
C GLN A 151 -8.41 -17.67 10.29
N ARG A 152 -7.75 -16.52 10.08
CA ARG A 152 -6.58 -16.11 10.86
C ARG A 152 -6.92 -14.82 11.59
N PRO A 153 -6.48 -14.69 12.87
CA PRO A 153 -6.63 -13.41 13.57
C PRO A 153 -5.87 -12.32 12.83
N GLY A 154 -6.52 -11.15 12.63
CA GLY A 154 -5.92 -10.04 11.90
C GLY A 154 -5.53 -8.87 12.77
#